data_8b8aec4b68fd4e8bc2f81eff609209b7
#
_entry.id   8b8aec4b68fd4e8bc2f81eff609209b7
#
_cell.length_a   1.000
_cell.length_b   1.000
_cell.length_c   1.000
_cell.angle_alpha   90.00
_cell.angle_beta   90.00
_cell.angle_gamma   90.00
#
_symmetry.space_group_name_H-M   'P 1'
#
loop_
_entity.id
_entity.type
_entity.pdbx_description
1 polymer ?
#
loop_
_entity_poly.entity_id
_entity_poly.type
_entity_poly.pdbx_seq_one_letter_code
_entity_poly.pdbx_strand_id
1 'polypeptide(L)'
;MISGSIRILGVVLAACQVWAAVPEAVAEAARGGALAREGKYELAIQHYKAALRLDSHLPGLSLNLGLAYFKSKRLPEAATAFEEAVRADGSSFQARALLGMSYYGCARYADAAAQLKLAADAQPENVELRYTLAQSYLASGHYPEAEAEFQFLLSRDPNSAPVHILLGEMLDESDRVEAATAEFEAAVKVSPVPPGGHFGLGYLYWKQQRYEDACREFEAELADQPQDSQSLTYLGDAEMHTDREKQAEAHLRRALALDANSRLAHLDLGILLAARNQSEEAARHLRAAIRLDPSRSDAHYRLARLLRSLGREQEAQAEVETVKKLAAETPPPALVRLPGRPHP
;
A
#
# COMPACT_ATOMS: atom_id res chain seq x y z
N MET A 1 5.67 69.21 26.80
CA MET A 1 5.87 68.06 27.70
C MET A 1 4.56 67.23 27.87
N ILE A 2 3.94 66.83 26.75
CA ILE A 2 2.66 66.05 26.81
C ILE A 2 2.80 64.74 25.94
N SER A 3 3.94 64.56 25.26
CA SER A 3 4.10 63.43 24.34
C SER A 3 4.65 62.14 24.98
N GLY A 4 5.25 62.20 26.18
CA GLY A 4 5.87 61.06 26.85
C GLY A 4 4.92 60.15 27.64
N SER A 5 3.79 60.72 28.14
CA SER A 5 2.88 60.00 29.01
C SER A 5 1.97 59.00 28.25
N ILE A 6 1.67 59.27 26.97
CA ILE A 6 0.78 58.41 26.15
C ILE A 6 1.50 57.13 25.71
N ARG A 7 2.82 57.19 25.46
CA ARG A 7 3.61 55.99 25.09
C ARG A 7 3.80 55.01 26.26
N ILE A 8 3.95 55.53 27.49
CA ILE A 8 4.09 54.67 28.67
C ILE A 8 2.77 53.99 29.02
N LEU A 9 1.59 54.66 28.83
CA LEU A 9 0.30 54.05 29.06
C LEU A 9 0.02 52.92 28.02
N GLY A 10 0.38 53.11 26.74
CA GLY A 10 0.19 52.12 25.71
C GLY A 10 1.02 50.86 25.92
N VAL A 11 2.28 51.00 26.37
CA VAL A 11 3.14 49.85 26.66
C VAL A 11 2.68 49.07 27.90
N VAL A 12 2.22 49.78 28.94
CA VAL A 12 1.68 49.13 30.15
C VAL A 12 0.38 48.39 29.88
N LEU A 13 -0.53 48.95 29.04
CA LEU A 13 -1.74 48.25 28.62
C LEU A 13 -1.48 47.00 27.76
N ALA A 14 -0.51 47.06 26.84
CA ALA A 14 -0.12 45.92 26.06
C ALA A 14 0.55 44.79 26.91
N ALA A 15 1.39 45.16 27.86
CA ALA A 15 1.98 44.21 28.80
C ALA A 15 0.94 43.57 29.73
N CYS A 16 -0.03 44.37 30.24
CA CYS A 16 -1.14 43.81 31.03
C CYS A 16 -2.04 42.86 30.24
N GLN A 17 -2.27 43.11 28.94
CA GLN A 17 -3.06 42.24 28.09
C GLN A 17 -2.31 40.90 27.79
N VAL A 18 -1.02 40.95 27.61
CA VAL A 18 -0.21 39.73 27.40
C VAL A 18 -0.17 38.88 28.68
N TRP A 19 -0.07 39.48 29.86
CA TRP A 19 -0.09 38.74 31.13
C TRP A 19 -1.48 38.17 31.47
N ALA A 20 -2.57 38.76 31.02
CA ALA A 20 -3.92 38.24 31.21
C ALA A 20 -4.26 37.14 30.21
N ALA A 21 -3.66 37.13 29.04
CA ALA A 21 -3.92 36.13 27.99
C ALA A 21 -3.38 34.73 28.36
N VAL A 22 -2.24 34.65 29.00
CA VAL A 22 -1.60 33.35 29.36
C VAL A 22 -2.49 32.47 30.29
N PRO A 23 -3.07 32.98 31.39
CA PRO A 23 -3.97 32.18 32.24
C PRO A 23 -5.19 31.69 31.50
N GLU A 24 -5.75 32.46 30.60
CA GLU A 24 -6.91 32.08 29.78
C GLU A 24 -6.53 30.99 28.74
N ALA A 25 -5.36 31.10 28.13
CA ALA A 25 -4.83 30.06 27.24
C ALA A 25 -4.66 28.72 27.96
N VAL A 26 -4.14 28.74 29.20
CA VAL A 26 -4.02 27.54 30.04
C VAL A 26 -5.39 26.95 30.37
N ALA A 27 -6.38 27.81 30.70
CA ALA A 27 -7.73 27.37 30.99
C ALA A 27 -8.40 26.71 29.76
N GLU A 28 -8.26 27.30 28.58
CA GLU A 28 -8.73 26.73 27.32
C GLU A 28 -8.04 25.41 26.99
N ALA A 29 -6.71 25.32 27.14
CA ALA A 29 -5.98 24.08 26.95
C ALA A 29 -6.44 22.97 27.92
N ALA A 30 -6.69 23.32 29.18
CA ALA A 30 -7.20 22.37 30.18
C ALA A 30 -8.62 21.84 29.84
N ARG A 31 -9.50 22.71 29.35
CA ARG A 31 -10.83 22.32 28.86
C ARG A 31 -10.71 21.38 27.66
N GLY A 32 -9.85 21.70 26.70
CA GLY A 32 -9.54 20.83 25.56
C GLY A 32 -9.05 19.46 26.03
N GLY A 33 -8.12 19.41 27.00
CA GLY A 33 -7.62 18.17 27.58
C GLY A 33 -8.69 17.33 28.28
N ALA A 34 -9.61 17.95 28.99
CA ALA A 34 -10.73 17.26 29.60
C ALA A 34 -11.65 16.61 28.56
N LEU A 35 -12.02 17.36 27.52
CA LEU A 35 -12.85 16.88 26.41
C LEU A 35 -12.17 15.77 25.61
N ALA A 36 -10.85 15.86 25.38
CA ALA A 36 -10.10 14.82 24.69
C ALA A 36 -10.09 13.49 25.47
N ARG A 37 -10.00 13.55 26.82
CA ARG A 37 -10.11 12.35 27.66
C ARG A 37 -11.49 11.70 27.61
N GLU A 38 -12.53 12.50 27.37
CA GLU A 38 -13.91 12.03 27.17
C GLU A 38 -14.17 11.53 25.73
N GLY A 39 -13.17 11.56 24.84
CA GLY A 39 -13.31 11.20 23.43
C GLY A 39 -14.00 12.25 22.56
N LYS A 40 -14.28 13.43 23.10
CA LYS A 40 -14.94 14.55 22.41
C LYS A 40 -13.91 15.38 21.62
N TYR A 41 -13.26 14.76 20.65
CA TYR A 41 -12.08 15.33 19.97
C TYR A 41 -12.40 16.62 19.20
N GLU A 42 -13.54 16.72 18.54
CA GLU A 42 -13.91 17.94 17.80
C GLU A 42 -14.09 19.15 18.71
N LEU A 43 -14.65 18.96 19.90
CA LEU A 43 -14.75 20.03 20.90
C LEU A 43 -13.38 20.36 21.49
N ALA A 44 -12.56 19.33 21.75
CA ALA A 44 -11.19 19.54 22.23
C ALA A 44 -10.36 20.38 21.24
N ILE A 45 -10.48 20.12 19.93
CA ILE A 45 -9.85 20.89 18.85
C ILE A 45 -10.23 22.36 18.92
N GLN A 46 -11.53 22.68 19.17
CA GLN A 46 -11.97 24.07 19.27
C GLN A 46 -11.28 24.80 20.43
N HIS A 47 -11.20 24.16 21.60
CA HIS A 47 -10.55 24.72 22.78
C HIS A 47 -9.04 24.82 22.61
N TYR A 48 -8.36 23.82 22.03
CA TYR A 48 -6.94 23.92 21.74
C TYR A 48 -6.62 25.04 20.74
N LYS A 49 -7.44 25.22 19.70
CA LYS A 49 -7.32 26.37 18.77
C LYS A 49 -7.56 27.72 19.46
N ALA A 50 -8.48 27.79 20.42
CA ALA A 50 -8.69 28.99 21.20
C ALA A 50 -7.46 29.31 22.07
N ALA A 51 -6.90 28.29 22.72
CA ALA A 51 -5.66 28.43 23.49
C ALA A 51 -4.47 28.90 22.64
N LEU A 52 -4.28 28.33 21.42
CA LEU A 52 -3.22 28.74 20.48
C LEU A 52 -3.37 30.19 20.00
N ARG A 53 -4.58 30.69 19.86
CA ARG A 53 -4.82 32.10 19.52
C ARG A 53 -4.43 33.06 20.67
N LEU A 54 -4.57 32.61 21.91
CA LEU A 54 -4.21 33.39 23.11
C LEU A 54 -2.71 33.31 23.41
N ASP A 55 -2.12 32.13 23.26
CA ASP A 55 -0.69 31.90 23.43
C ASP A 55 -0.22 30.80 22.47
N SER A 56 0.46 31.20 21.40
CA SER A 56 1.02 30.27 20.39
C SER A 56 2.22 29.46 20.86
N HIS A 57 2.81 29.82 22.00
CA HIS A 57 4.02 29.19 22.56
C HIS A 57 3.73 28.32 23.78
N LEU A 58 2.44 28.10 24.11
CA LEU A 58 2.10 27.26 25.26
C LEU A 58 2.61 25.83 25.07
N PRO A 59 3.50 25.35 25.96
CA PRO A 59 4.17 24.07 25.78
C PRO A 59 3.20 22.89 25.64
N GLY A 60 3.47 22.00 24.70
CA GLY A 60 2.68 20.80 24.49
C GLY A 60 1.32 21.01 23.81
N LEU A 61 0.92 22.26 23.55
CA LEU A 61 -0.40 22.54 23.00
C LEU A 61 -0.56 22.02 21.56
N SER A 62 0.45 22.25 20.70
CA SER A 62 0.47 21.72 19.33
C SER A 62 0.46 20.19 19.29
N LEU A 63 1.15 19.54 20.23
CA LEU A 63 1.13 18.09 20.39
C LEU A 63 -0.29 17.59 20.72
N ASN A 64 -0.96 18.23 21.70
CA ASN A 64 -2.32 17.86 22.12
C ASN A 64 -3.35 18.12 21.02
N LEU A 65 -3.22 19.21 20.29
CA LEU A 65 -4.06 19.51 19.13
C LEU A 65 -3.86 18.46 18.03
N GLY A 66 -2.61 18.11 17.72
CA GLY A 66 -2.27 17.07 16.78
C GLY A 66 -2.87 15.71 17.16
N LEU A 67 -2.79 15.34 18.45
CA LEU A 67 -3.42 14.12 18.97
C LEU A 67 -4.95 14.13 18.81
N ALA A 68 -5.61 15.26 19.06
CA ALA A 68 -7.04 15.38 18.86
C ALA A 68 -7.44 15.22 17.38
N TYR A 69 -6.69 15.84 16.47
CA TYR A 69 -6.86 15.64 15.03
C TYR A 69 -6.61 14.19 14.60
N PHE A 70 -5.53 13.58 15.08
CA PHE A 70 -5.18 12.19 14.78
C PHE A 70 -6.29 11.21 15.20
N LYS A 71 -6.82 11.38 16.42
CA LYS A 71 -7.94 10.58 16.93
C LYS A 71 -9.25 10.81 16.18
N SER A 72 -9.44 12.01 15.60
CA SER A 72 -10.56 12.34 14.70
C SER A 72 -10.34 11.87 13.26
N LYS A 73 -9.23 11.16 12.95
CA LYS A 73 -8.82 10.72 11.60
C LYS A 73 -8.57 11.89 10.62
N ARG A 74 -8.33 13.08 11.12
CA ARG A 74 -7.98 14.28 10.35
C ARG A 74 -6.46 14.36 10.20
N LEU A 75 -5.89 13.43 9.45
CA LEU A 75 -4.44 13.20 9.39
C LEU A 75 -3.64 14.37 8.79
N PRO A 76 -4.11 15.10 7.76
CA PRO A 76 -3.37 16.28 7.27
C PRO A 76 -3.22 17.38 8.32
N GLU A 77 -4.29 17.68 9.06
CA GLU A 77 -4.25 18.68 10.13
C GLU A 77 -3.44 18.19 11.33
N ALA A 78 -3.49 16.89 11.62
CA ALA A 78 -2.63 16.28 12.64
C ALA A 78 -1.15 16.45 12.29
N ALA A 79 -0.76 16.16 11.04
CA ALA A 79 0.61 16.35 10.57
C ALA A 79 1.08 17.79 10.75
N THR A 80 0.28 18.77 10.34
CA THR A 80 0.60 20.21 10.53
C THR A 80 0.82 20.56 12.00
N ALA A 81 -0.05 20.09 12.89
CA ALA A 81 0.07 20.36 14.32
C ALA A 81 1.30 19.65 14.94
N PHE A 82 1.63 18.43 14.48
CA PHE A 82 2.83 17.75 14.94
C PHE A 82 4.12 18.33 14.35
N GLU A 83 4.12 18.88 13.12
CA GLU A 83 5.24 19.65 12.58
C GLU A 83 5.59 20.84 13.50
N GLU A 84 4.56 21.55 13.99
CA GLU A 84 4.75 22.62 14.96
C GLU A 84 5.27 22.11 16.31
N ALA A 85 4.75 20.97 16.78
CA ALA A 85 5.23 20.36 18.02
C ALA A 85 6.72 19.96 17.91
N VAL A 86 7.13 19.35 16.78
CA VAL A 86 8.54 19.00 16.50
C VAL A 86 9.41 20.26 16.35
N ARG A 87 8.88 21.35 15.78
CA ARG A 87 9.59 22.62 15.68
C ARG A 87 9.82 23.27 17.06
N ALA A 88 8.84 23.13 17.97
CA ALA A 88 8.93 23.63 19.33
C ALA A 88 9.89 22.78 20.20
N ASP A 89 9.85 21.47 20.05
CA ASP A 89 10.76 20.53 20.71
C ASP A 89 11.24 19.45 19.73
N GLY A 90 12.38 19.72 19.12
CA GLY A 90 13.01 18.80 18.17
C GLY A 90 13.53 17.50 18.80
N SER A 91 13.59 17.39 20.12
CA SER A 91 14.03 16.19 20.83
C SER A 91 12.85 15.23 21.16
N SER A 92 11.62 15.69 21.01
CA SER A 92 10.43 14.89 21.32
C SER A 92 10.26 13.71 20.34
N PHE A 93 10.69 12.52 20.76
CA PHE A 93 10.46 11.31 19.98
C PHE A 93 8.96 11.04 19.74
N GLN A 94 8.11 11.38 20.73
CA GLN A 94 6.66 11.20 20.63
C GLN A 94 6.06 12.08 19.53
N ALA A 95 6.45 13.36 19.46
CA ALA A 95 5.98 14.26 18.41
C ALA A 95 6.43 13.76 17.02
N ARG A 96 7.69 13.29 16.89
CA ARG A 96 8.21 12.72 15.65
C ARG A 96 7.50 11.44 15.24
N ALA A 97 7.25 10.53 16.18
CA ALA A 97 6.53 9.29 15.93
C ALA A 97 5.11 9.56 15.39
N LEU A 98 4.38 10.45 16.07
CA LEU A 98 3.01 10.82 15.67
C LEU A 98 2.98 11.60 14.34
N LEU A 99 3.99 12.44 14.09
CA LEU A 99 4.16 13.11 12.80
C LEU A 99 4.38 12.08 11.69
N GLY A 100 5.29 11.15 11.90
CA GLY A 100 5.58 10.08 10.94
C GLY A 100 4.36 9.20 10.66
N MET A 101 3.63 8.80 11.70
CA MET A 101 2.36 8.05 11.55
C MET A 101 1.30 8.85 10.78
N SER A 102 1.23 10.18 11.00
CA SER A 102 0.32 11.05 10.27
C SER A 102 0.71 11.17 8.79
N TYR A 103 1.99 11.32 8.49
CA TYR A 103 2.50 11.30 7.12
C TYR A 103 2.23 9.97 6.42
N TYR A 104 2.43 8.84 7.11
CA TYR A 104 2.12 7.52 6.58
C TYR A 104 0.64 7.43 6.19
N GLY A 105 -0.26 7.84 7.08
CA GLY A 105 -1.69 7.86 6.79
C GLY A 105 -2.13 8.86 5.71
N CYS A 106 -1.26 9.83 5.36
CA CYS A 106 -1.44 10.74 4.21
C CYS A 106 -0.73 10.25 2.94
N ALA A 107 -0.21 9.01 2.91
CA ALA A 107 0.60 8.44 1.83
C ALA A 107 1.89 9.23 1.52
N ARG A 108 2.38 10.03 2.46
CA ARG A 108 3.68 10.73 2.40
C ARG A 108 4.79 9.84 2.96
N TYR A 109 5.02 8.70 2.34
CA TYR A 109 5.81 7.61 2.91
C TYR A 109 7.28 7.97 3.15
N ALA A 110 7.92 8.71 2.26
CA ALA A 110 9.30 9.16 2.44
C ALA A 110 9.44 10.14 3.63
N ASP A 111 8.50 11.06 3.78
CA ASP A 111 8.47 11.98 4.92
C ASP A 111 8.19 11.22 6.23
N ALA A 112 7.30 10.21 6.17
CA ALA A 112 7.01 9.32 7.29
C ALA A 112 8.27 8.59 7.74
N ALA A 113 8.98 7.93 6.82
CA ALA A 113 10.21 7.21 7.12
C ALA A 113 11.27 8.10 7.79
N ALA A 114 11.44 9.34 7.29
CA ALA A 114 12.40 10.30 7.87
C ALA A 114 12.10 10.62 9.34
N GLN A 115 10.82 10.87 9.70
CA GLN A 115 10.44 11.16 11.07
C GLN A 115 10.44 9.92 11.97
N LEU A 116 9.94 8.80 11.46
CA LEU A 116 9.89 7.53 12.20
C LEU A 116 11.28 6.97 12.49
N LYS A 117 12.25 7.13 11.56
CA LYS A 117 13.65 6.76 11.83
C LYS A 117 14.22 7.50 13.03
N LEU A 118 14.08 8.83 13.07
CA LEU A 118 14.57 9.64 14.19
C LEU A 118 13.88 9.25 15.52
N ALA A 119 12.61 8.88 15.48
CA ALA A 119 11.89 8.41 16.65
C ALA A 119 12.35 7.00 17.06
N ALA A 120 12.60 6.10 16.10
CA ALA A 120 13.11 4.75 16.35
C ALA A 120 14.55 4.76 16.90
N ASP A 121 15.39 5.67 16.43
CA ASP A 121 16.74 5.86 16.95
C ASP A 121 16.73 6.27 18.46
N ALA A 122 15.70 7.02 18.90
CA ALA A 122 15.49 7.36 20.29
C ALA A 122 14.87 6.24 21.12
N GLN A 123 14.14 5.31 20.47
CA GLN A 123 13.52 4.13 21.10
C GLN A 123 13.77 2.86 20.28
N PRO A 124 15.00 2.32 20.29
CA PRO A 124 15.40 1.22 19.41
C PRO A 124 14.58 -0.07 19.54
N GLU A 125 14.02 -0.33 20.71
CA GLU A 125 13.27 -1.54 21.04
C GLU A 125 11.76 -1.41 20.78
N ASN A 126 11.30 -0.27 20.28
CA ASN A 126 9.87 -0.06 20.03
C ASN A 126 9.45 -0.75 18.72
N VAL A 127 8.93 -1.97 18.85
CA VAL A 127 8.51 -2.83 17.74
C VAL A 127 7.42 -2.18 16.89
N GLU A 128 6.44 -1.51 17.51
CA GLU A 128 5.31 -0.88 16.81
C GLU A 128 5.77 0.28 15.92
N LEU A 129 6.72 1.06 16.43
CA LEU A 129 7.32 2.16 15.70
C LEU A 129 8.16 1.66 14.51
N ARG A 130 8.98 0.63 14.72
CA ARG A 130 9.79 0.01 13.67
C ARG A 130 8.94 -0.67 12.60
N TYR A 131 7.81 -1.26 12.99
CA TYR A 131 6.87 -1.83 12.02
C TYR A 131 6.33 -0.76 11.07
N THR A 132 5.90 0.38 11.60
CA THR A 132 5.43 1.51 10.77
C THR A 132 6.55 2.12 9.93
N LEU A 133 7.79 2.13 10.46
CA LEU A 133 8.98 2.57 9.73
C LEU A 133 9.27 1.63 8.55
N ALA A 134 9.27 0.31 8.78
CA ALA A 134 9.46 -0.69 7.74
C ALA A 134 8.44 -0.54 6.60
N GLN A 135 7.16 -0.40 6.95
CA GLN A 135 6.09 -0.15 5.98
C GLN A 135 6.29 1.17 5.21
N SER A 136 6.80 2.20 5.88
CA SER A 136 7.08 3.50 5.24
C SER A 136 8.24 3.39 4.24
N TYR A 137 9.29 2.65 4.58
CA TYR A 137 10.39 2.35 3.69
C TYR A 137 9.93 1.51 2.48
N LEU A 138 9.15 0.45 2.73
CA LEU A 138 8.58 -0.38 1.66
C LEU A 138 7.77 0.47 0.68
N ALA A 139 6.79 1.22 1.18
CA ALA A 139 5.90 2.04 0.36
C ALA A 139 6.60 3.20 -0.37
N SER A 140 7.81 3.60 0.06
CA SER A 140 8.64 4.61 -0.60
C SER A 140 9.76 4.04 -1.46
N GLY A 141 9.83 2.70 -1.62
CA GLY A 141 10.82 2.01 -2.46
C GLY A 141 12.23 1.94 -1.87
N HIS A 142 12.38 2.18 -0.55
CA HIS A 142 13.65 2.06 0.16
C HIS A 142 13.81 0.62 0.67
N TYR A 143 13.95 -0.33 -0.27
CA TYR A 143 13.94 -1.77 0.02
C TYR A 143 15.06 -2.25 0.96
N PRO A 144 16.34 -1.79 0.85
CA PRO A 144 17.37 -2.22 1.80
C PRO A 144 17.08 -1.83 3.24
N GLU A 145 16.55 -0.62 3.46
CA GLU A 145 16.17 -0.13 4.78
C GLU A 145 14.94 -0.87 5.31
N ALA A 146 13.94 -1.13 4.47
CA ALA A 146 12.77 -1.92 4.81
C ALA A 146 13.16 -3.34 5.23
N GLU A 147 14.04 -4.01 4.47
CA GLU A 147 14.53 -5.36 4.78
C GLU A 147 15.21 -5.42 6.15
N ALA A 148 16.05 -4.42 6.46
CA ALA A 148 16.73 -4.36 7.75
C ALA A 148 15.74 -4.23 8.93
N GLU A 149 14.70 -3.41 8.79
CA GLU A 149 13.66 -3.28 9.81
C GLU A 149 12.80 -4.54 9.93
N PHE A 150 12.42 -5.20 8.81
CA PHE A 150 11.70 -6.47 8.86
C PHE A 150 12.52 -7.57 9.53
N GLN A 151 13.82 -7.68 9.23
CA GLN A 151 14.70 -8.64 9.90
C GLN A 151 14.83 -8.36 11.39
N PHE A 152 14.90 -7.09 11.80
CA PHE A 152 14.85 -6.73 13.22
C PHE A 152 13.55 -7.21 13.86
N LEU A 153 12.40 -6.96 13.24
CA LEU A 153 11.08 -7.39 13.74
C LEU A 153 11.01 -8.92 13.89
N LEU A 154 11.46 -9.67 12.89
CA LEU A 154 11.51 -11.13 12.93
C LEU A 154 12.50 -11.67 13.97
N SER A 155 13.56 -10.92 14.30
CA SER A 155 14.44 -11.29 15.43
C SER A 155 13.74 -11.23 16.79
N ARG A 156 12.67 -10.45 16.91
CA ARG A 156 11.84 -10.32 18.13
C ARG A 156 10.65 -11.27 18.14
N ASP A 157 10.02 -11.46 17.00
CA ASP A 157 8.94 -12.42 16.77
C ASP A 157 9.16 -13.18 15.46
N PRO A 158 9.86 -14.34 15.52
CA PRO A 158 10.14 -15.16 14.34
C PRO A 158 8.90 -15.76 13.67
N ASN A 159 7.73 -15.67 14.30
CA ASN A 159 6.47 -16.20 13.77
C ASN A 159 5.48 -15.09 13.40
N SER A 160 5.95 -13.87 13.24
CA SER A 160 5.08 -12.76 12.84
C SER A 160 4.64 -12.90 11.37
N ALA A 161 3.51 -13.57 11.13
CA ALA A 161 2.98 -13.76 9.78
C ALA A 161 2.79 -12.44 9.02
N PRO A 162 2.30 -11.32 9.61
CA PRO A 162 2.22 -10.05 8.89
C PRO A 162 3.59 -9.51 8.43
N VAL A 163 4.64 -9.72 9.21
CA VAL A 163 6.01 -9.28 8.84
C VAL A 163 6.56 -10.15 7.71
N HIS A 164 6.36 -11.47 7.78
CA HIS A 164 6.72 -12.40 6.71
C HIS A 164 6.03 -12.04 5.39
N ILE A 165 4.73 -11.71 5.40
CA ILE A 165 3.99 -11.28 4.21
C ILE A 165 4.63 -10.02 3.61
N LEU A 166 4.83 -8.97 4.39
CA LEU A 166 5.40 -7.71 3.91
C LEU A 166 6.84 -7.87 3.39
N LEU A 167 7.64 -8.69 4.05
CA LEU A 167 8.99 -9.01 3.58
C LEU A 167 8.93 -9.82 2.28
N GLY A 168 8.01 -10.77 2.18
CA GLY A 168 7.78 -11.55 0.98
C GLY A 168 7.33 -10.69 -0.21
N GLU A 169 6.39 -9.76 -0.01
CA GLU A 169 5.97 -8.79 -1.03
C GLU A 169 7.16 -7.95 -1.52
N MET A 170 7.94 -7.39 -0.61
CA MET A 170 9.14 -6.60 -0.94
C MET A 170 10.17 -7.41 -1.74
N LEU A 171 10.37 -8.67 -1.37
CA LEU A 171 11.31 -9.56 -2.05
C LEU A 171 10.82 -9.92 -3.47
N ASP A 172 9.51 -10.11 -3.66
CA ASP A 172 8.92 -10.33 -4.99
C ASP A 172 9.04 -9.09 -5.89
N GLU A 173 8.77 -7.90 -5.37
CA GLU A 173 8.99 -6.64 -6.10
C GLU A 173 10.45 -6.42 -6.49
N SER A 174 11.39 -6.99 -5.73
CA SER A 174 12.83 -6.96 -6.00
C SER A 174 13.31 -8.13 -6.87
N ASP A 175 12.39 -8.90 -7.48
CA ASP A 175 12.64 -10.10 -8.30
C ASP A 175 13.43 -11.21 -7.57
N ARG A 176 13.33 -11.26 -6.23
CA ARG A 176 13.96 -12.28 -5.37
C ARG A 176 12.94 -13.39 -5.04
N VAL A 177 12.43 -14.05 -6.08
CA VAL A 177 11.26 -14.94 -6.03
C VAL A 177 11.42 -16.10 -5.04
N GLU A 178 12.57 -16.75 -4.98
CA GLU A 178 12.83 -17.87 -4.06
C GLU A 178 12.82 -17.41 -2.60
N ALA A 179 13.39 -16.24 -2.31
CA ALA A 179 13.38 -15.66 -0.97
C ALA A 179 11.95 -15.23 -0.56
N ALA A 180 11.22 -14.59 -1.49
CA ALA A 180 9.82 -14.24 -1.28
C ALA A 180 8.97 -15.48 -0.95
N THR A 181 9.15 -16.56 -1.70
CA THR A 181 8.44 -17.83 -1.46
C THR A 181 8.70 -18.36 -0.05
N ALA A 182 9.96 -18.35 0.41
CA ALA A 182 10.30 -18.81 1.75
C ALA A 182 9.60 -17.99 2.85
N GLU A 183 9.49 -16.67 2.65
CA GLU A 183 8.80 -15.79 3.61
C GLU A 183 7.29 -16.06 3.63
N PHE A 184 6.63 -16.20 2.47
CA PHE A 184 5.22 -16.58 2.42
C PHE A 184 4.97 -18.00 2.96
N GLU A 185 5.87 -18.97 2.71
CA GLU A 185 5.80 -20.29 3.34
C GLU A 185 5.90 -20.23 4.87
N ALA A 186 6.67 -19.27 5.41
CA ALA A 186 6.71 -19.03 6.85
C ALA A 186 5.40 -18.42 7.35
N ALA A 187 4.84 -17.46 6.62
CA ALA A 187 3.60 -16.79 6.97
C ALA A 187 2.42 -17.76 7.09
N VAL A 188 2.25 -18.69 6.14
CA VAL A 188 1.12 -19.63 6.12
C VAL A 188 1.24 -20.78 7.14
N LYS A 189 2.40 -20.97 7.78
CA LYS A 189 2.57 -21.92 8.89
C LYS A 189 2.01 -21.39 10.21
N VAL A 190 1.73 -20.11 10.30
CA VAL A 190 1.18 -19.47 11.50
C VAL A 190 -0.35 -19.47 11.43
N SER A 191 -1.02 -19.83 12.52
CA SER A 191 -2.49 -19.85 12.56
C SER A 191 -3.03 -18.82 13.57
N PRO A 192 -4.03 -18.02 13.22
CA PRO A 192 -4.67 -17.93 11.90
C PRO A 192 -3.76 -17.26 10.85
N VAL A 193 -3.86 -17.69 9.60
CA VAL A 193 -3.14 -17.07 8.49
C VAL A 193 -3.78 -15.70 8.20
N PRO A 194 -3.00 -14.62 8.11
CA PRO A 194 -3.56 -13.33 7.72
C PRO A 194 -4.08 -13.36 6.27
N PRO A 195 -5.12 -12.56 5.95
CA PRO A 195 -5.62 -12.43 4.58
C PRO A 195 -4.50 -12.10 3.60
N GLY A 196 -4.52 -12.74 2.44
CA GLY A 196 -3.51 -12.58 1.39
C GLY A 196 -2.25 -13.44 1.58
N GLY A 197 -2.10 -14.14 2.71
CA GLY A 197 -0.96 -15.03 2.93
C GLY A 197 -0.94 -16.22 1.96
N HIS A 198 -2.05 -16.93 1.84
CA HIS A 198 -2.22 -18.01 0.88
C HIS A 198 -2.23 -17.49 -0.57
N PHE A 199 -2.87 -16.34 -0.83
CA PHE A 199 -2.84 -15.73 -2.16
C PHE A 199 -1.41 -15.42 -2.61
N GLY A 200 -0.61 -14.76 -1.77
CA GLY A 200 0.79 -14.40 -2.10
C GLY A 200 1.64 -15.64 -2.39
N LEU A 201 1.53 -16.69 -1.56
CA LEU A 201 2.25 -17.95 -1.80
C LEU A 201 1.79 -18.62 -3.09
N GLY A 202 0.49 -18.70 -3.33
CA GLY A 202 -0.09 -19.24 -4.56
C GLY A 202 0.38 -18.51 -5.81
N TYR A 203 0.43 -17.17 -5.75
CA TYR A 203 0.94 -16.33 -6.82
C TYR A 203 2.42 -16.59 -7.14
N LEU A 204 3.27 -16.75 -6.12
CA LEU A 204 4.67 -17.09 -6.31
C LEU A 204 4.89 -18.49 -6.89
N TYR A 205 4.10 -19.46 -6.45
CA TYR A 205 4.11 -20.79 -7.08
C TYR A 205 3.65 -20.74 -8.54
N TRP A 206 2.63 -19.93 -8.84
CA TRP A 206 2.18 -19.69 -10.20
C TRP A 206 3.28 -19.06 -11.07
N LYS A 207 3.98 -18.03 -10.60
CA LYS A 207 5.16 -17.45 -11.29
C LYS A 207 6.23 -18.49 -11.58
N GLN A 208 6.44 -19.44 -10.67
CA GLN A 208 7.39 -20.54 -10.81
C GLN A 208 6.84 -21.73 -11.63
N GLN A 209 5.64 -21.61 -12.20
CA GLN A 209 4.94 -22.66 -12.94
C GLN A 209 4.65 -23.93 -12.11
N ARG A 210 4.63 -23.81 -10.79
CA ARG A 210 4.24 -24.86 -9.84
C ARG A 210 2.72 -24.86 -9.66
N TYR A 211 2.01 -25.16 -10.73
CA TYR A 211 0.55 -24.93 -10.80
C TYR A 211 -0.27 -25.75 -9.81
N GLU A 212 0.12 -26.99 -9.51
CA GLU A 212 -0.57 -27.81 -8.49
C GLU A 212 -0.40 -27.21 -7.08
N ASP A 213 0.79 -26.67 -6.76
CA ASP A 213 1.04 -25.99 -5.51
C ASP A 213 0.22 -24.69 -5.45
N ALA A 214 0.20 -23.93 -6.53
CA ALA A 214 -0.58 -22.71 -6.66
C ALA A 214 -2.08 -22.95 -6.45
N CYS A 215 -2.63 -24.00 -7.07
CA CYS A 215 -4.04 -24.36 -6.87
C CYS A 215 -4.36 -24.61 -5.40
N ARG A 216 -3.51 -25.35 -4.66
CA ARG A 216 -3.76 -25.62 -3.24
C ARG A 216 -3.80 -24.35 -2.39
N GLU A 217 -2.90 -23.41 -2.67
CA GLU A 217 -2.84 -22.16 -1.92
C GLU A 217 -4.02 -21.24 -2.27
N PHE A 218 -4.40 -21.11 -3.55
CA PHE A 218 -5.58 -20.34 -3.92
C PHE A 218 -6.88 -20.96 -3.39
N GLU A 219 -7.00 -22.29 -3.36
CA GLU A 219 -8.12 -22.98 -2.73
C GLU A 219 -8.18 -22.69 -1.22
N ALA A 220 -7.02 -22.61 -0.53
CA ALA A 220 -6.94 -22.24 0.88
C ALA A 220 -7.37 -20.78 1.13
N GLU A 221 -6.92 -19.82 0.30
CA GLU A 221 -7.37 -18.43 0.39
C GLU A 221 -8.89 -18.32 0.20
N LEU A 222 -9.44 -19.05 -0.78
CA LEU A 222 -10.87 -19.07 -1.07
C LEU A 222 -11.72 -19.75 0.01
N ALA A 223 -11.14 -20.59 0.86
CA ALA A 223 -11.84 -21.14 2.02
C ALA A 223 -12.15 -20.06 3.06
N ASP A 224 -11.25 -19.12 3.24
CA ASP A 224 -11.41 -17.98 4.18
C ASP A 224 -12.08 -16.79 3.49
N GLN A 225 -11.75 -16.52 2.21
CA GLN A 225 -12.26 -15.41 1.40
C GLN A 225 -12.98 -15.91 0.12
N PRO A 226 -14.18 -16.47 0.24
CA PRO A 226 -14.86 -17.12 -0.90
C PRO A 226 -15.20 -16.20 -2.08
N GLN A 227 -15.14 -14.88 -1.89
CA GLN A 227 -15.47 -13.88 -2.91
C GLN A 227 -14.23 -13.13 -3.43
N ASP A 228 -13.02 -13.64 -3.17
CA ASP A 228 -11.82 -13.04 -3.75
C ASP A 228 -11.71 -13.37 -5.24
N SER A 229 -11.98 -12.36 -6.08
CA SER A 229 -11.97 -12.48 -7.54
C SER A 229 -10.57 -12.73 -8.09
N GLN A 230 -9.52 -12.28 -7.41
CA GLN A 230 -8.14 -12.49 -7.84
C GLN A 230 -7.73 -13.95 -7.63
N SER A 231 -7.97 -14.51 -6.45
CA SER A 231 -7.72 -15.93 -6.19
C SER A 231 -8.49 -16.83 -7.15
N LEU A 232 -9.77 -16.52 -7.43
CA LEU A 232 -10.55 -17.26 -8.44
C LEU A 232 -9.95 -17.16 -9.84
N THR A 233 -9.41 -16.01 -10.23
CA THR A 233 -8.80 -15.82 -11.54
C THR A 233 -7.52 -16.65 -11.66
N TYR A 234 -6.58 -16.52 -10.69
CA TYR A 234 -5.32 -17.25 -10.73
C TYR A 234 -5.50 -18.76 -10.51
N LEU A 235 -6.51 -19.17 -9.70
CA LEU A 235 -6.89 -20.58 -9.59
C LEU A 235 -7.34 -21.13 -10.94
N GLY A 236 -8.22 -20.40 -11.64
CA GLY A 236 -8.68 -20.80 -12.97
C GLY A 236 -7.56 -20.93 -13.99
N ASP A 237 -6.60 -19.98 -14.00
CA ASP A 237 -5.41 -20.06 -14.86
C ASP A 237 -4.53 -21.27 -14.49
N ALA A 238 -4.23 -21.49 -13.21
CA ALA A 238 -3.45 -22.63 -12.76
C ALA A 238 -4.13 -23.98 -13.09
N GLU A 239 -5.45 -24.06 -12.97
CA GLU A 239 -6.24 -25.23 -13.34
C GLU A 239 -6.21 -25.53 -14.84
N MET A 240 -6.10 -24.52 -15.71
CA MET A 240 -5.88 -24.73 -17.15
C MET A 240 -4.56 -25.42 -17.44
N HIS A 241 -3.57 -25.25 -16.59
CA HIS A 241 -2.24 -25.88 -16.71
C HIS A 241 -2.15 -27.24 -16.02
N THR A 242 -3.19 -27.67 -15.29
CA THR A 242 -3.26 -28.96 -14.57
C THR A 242 -4.37 -29.87 -15.07
N ASP A 243 -4.80 -29.69 -16.32
CA ASP A 243 -5.87 -30.47 -17.00
C ASP A 243 -7.24 -30.44 -16.28
N ARG A 244 -7.50 -29.40 -15.45
CA ARG A 244 -8.75 -29.21 -14.71
C ARG A 244 -9.68 -28.21 -15.40
N GLU A 245 -9.80 -28.29 -16.73
CA GLU A 245 -10.50 -27.30 -17.55
C GLU A 245 -11.95 -26.98 -17.12
N LYS A 246 -12.70 -27.96 -16.60
CA LYS A 246 -14.11 -27.74 -16.17
C LYS A 246 -14.16 -26.86 -14.90
N GLN A 247 -13.21 -27.06 -13.99
CA GLN A 247 -13.07 -26.28 -12.77
C GLN A 247 -12.59 -24.88 -13.11
N ALA A 248 -11.58 -24.77 -13.98
CA ALA A 248 -11.09 -23.51 -14.51
C ALA A 248 -12.22 -22.63 -15.07
N GLU A 249 -13.08 -23.19 -15.93
CA GLU A 249 -14.22 -22.44 -16.46
C GLU A 249 -15.16 -21.93 -15.36
N ALA A 250 -15.47 -22.79 -14.39
CA ALA A 250 -16.37 -22.42 -13.30
C ALA A 250 -15.78 -21.28 -12.45
N HIS A 251 -14.48 -21.36 -12.11
CA HIS A 251 -13.80 -20.34 -11.33
C HIS A 251 -13.64 -19.04 -12.11
N LEU A 252 -13.25 -19.07 -13.38
CA LEU A 252 -13.12 -17.88 -14.23
C LEU A 252 -14.48 -17.17 -14.43
N ARG A 253 -15.57 -17.92 -14.65
CA ARG A 253 -16.91 -17.32 -14.73
C ARG A 253 -17.33 -16.69 -13.41
N ARG A 254 -17.01 -17.32 -12.28
CA ARG A 254 -17.28 -16.77 -10.96
C ARG A 254 -16.43 -15.53 -10.69
N ALA A 255 -15.15 -15.53 -11.08
CA ALA A 255 -14.29 -14.35 -10.99
C ALA A 255 -14.89 -13.16 -11.75
N LEU A 256 -15.34 -13.38 -13.00
CA LEU A 256 -15.97 -12.34 -13.82
C LEU A 256 -17.34 -11.88 -13.30
N ALA A 257 -18.06 -12.71 -12.56
CA ALA A 257 -19.29 -12.30 -11.91
C ALA A 257 -19.04 -11.36 -10.72
N LEU A 258 -17.87 -11.47 -10.06
CA LEU A 258 -17.43 -10.61 -8.96
C LEU A 258 -16.70 -9.36 -9.45
N ASP A 259 -15.84 -9.52 -10.45
CA ASP A 259 -15.09 -8.43 -11.09
C ASP A 259 -15.15 -8.60 -12.63
N ALA A 260 -16.06 -7.89 -13.25
CA ALA A 260 -16.24 -7.87 -14.71
C ALA A 260 -15.06 -7.19 -15.46
N ASN A 261 -14.11 -6.58 -14.76
CA ASN A 261 -12.95 -5.92 -15.34
C ASN A 261 -11.66 -6.74 -15.20
N SER A 262 -11.73 -7.99 -14.77
CA SER A 262 -10.57 -8.89 -14.75
C SER A 262 -10.13 -9.24 -16.17
N ARG A 263 -9.08 -8.57 -16.66
CA ARG A 263 -8.52 -8.81 -17.99
C ARG A 263 -8.02 -10.24 -18.14
N LEU A 264 -7.33 -10.77 -17.12
CA LEU A 264 -6.77 -12.12 -17.13
C LEU A 264 -7.91 -13.16 -17.21
N ALA A 265 -8.93 -13.03 -16.38
CA ALA A 265 -10.08 -13.95 -16.43
C ALA A 265 -10.79 -13.94 -17.80
N HIS A 266 -10.90 -12.78 -18.45
CA HIS A 266 -11.42 -12.71 -19.80
C HIS A 266 -10.50 -13.37 -20.83
N LEU A 267 -9.19 -13.19 -20.73
CA LEU A 267 -8.21 -13.83 -21.62
C LEU A 267 -8.31 -15.36 -21.51
N ASP A 268 -8.23 -15.88 -20.28
CA ASP A 268 -8.16 -17.32 -20.01
C ASP A 268 -9.47 -18.02 -20.36
N LEU A 269 -10.61 -17.42 -20.00
CA LEU A 269 -11.91 -17.94 -20.42
C LEU A 269 -12.06 -17.93 -21.95
N GLY A 270 -11.55 -16.89 -22.61
CA GLY A 270 -11.50 -16.82 -24.08
C GLY A 270 -10.65 -17.94 -24.70
N ILE A 271 -9.50 -18.24 -24.11
CA ILE A 271 -8.62 -19.35 -24.55
C ILE A 271 -9.32 -20.69 -24.36
N LEU A 272 -9.88 -20.93 -23.18
CA LEU A 272 -10.55 -22.17 -22.82
C LEU A 272 -11.77 -22.46 -23.72
N LEU A 273 -12.61 -21.45 -23.96
CA LEU A 273 -13.78 -21.55 -24.83
C LEU A 273 -13.40 -21.79 -26.29
N ALA A 274 -12.30 -21.16 -26.76
CA ALA A 274 -11.79 -21.40 -28.12
C ALA A 274 -11.34 -22.87 -28.29
N ALA A 275 -10.66 -23.44 -27.32
CA ALA A 275 -10.24 -24.84 -27.31
C ALA A 275 -11.44 -25.81 -27.38
N ARG A 276 -12.59 -25.41 -26.84
CA ARG A 276 -13.85 -26.17 -26.86
C ARG A 276 -14.75 -25.86 -28.05
N ASN A 277 -14.24 -25.15 -29.06
CA ASN A 277 -14.99 -24.74 -30.25
C ASN A 277 -16.21 -23.83 -29.97
N GLN A 278 -16.25 -23.16 -28.81
CA GLN A 278 -17.26 -22.15 -28.47
C GLN A 278 -16.82 -20.77 -28.97
N SER A 279 -16.61 -20.68 -30.27
CA SER A 279 -15.83 -19.64 -30.93
C SER A 279 -16.40 -18.22 -30.76
N GLU A 280 -17.72 -18.03 -30.82
CA GLU A 280 -18.34 -16.73 -30.70
C GLU A 280 -18.26 -16.18 -29.25
N GLU A 281 -18.39 -17.04 -28.27
CA GLU A 281 -18.23 -16.68 -26.88
C GLU A 281 -16.76 -16.37 -26.57
N ALA A 282 -15.84 -17.21 -27.05
CA ALA A 282 -14.40 -16.99 -26.97
C ALA A 282 -14.01 -15.62 -27.53
N ALA A 283 -14.49 -15.27 -28.73
CA ALA A 283 -14.23 -13.99 -29.36
C ALA A 283 -14.74 -12.80 -28.53
N ARG A 284 -15.90 -12.93 -27.86
CA ARG A 284 -16.43 -11.88 -26.97
C ARG A 284 -15.49 -11.65 -25.79
N HIS A 285 -15.01 -12.71 -25.14
CA HIS A 285 -14.11 -12.63 -24.01
C HIS A 285 -12.73 -12.08 -24.42
N LEU A 286 -12.14 -12.55 -25.51
CA LEU A 286 -10.87 -12.02 -26.03
C LEU A 286 -10.95 -10.53 -26.36
N ARG A 287 -12.06 -10.08 -27.01
CA ARG A 287 -12.30 -8.65 -27.23
C ARG A 287 -12.50 -7.87 -25.95
N ALA A 288 -13.08 -8.46 -24.91
CA ALA A 288 -13.18 -7.83 -23.59
C ALA A 288 -11.79 -7.63 -22.96
N ALA A 289 -10.93 -8.65 -23.02
CA ALA A 289 -9.53 -8.53 -22.55
C ALA A 289 -8.76 -7.42 -23.29
N ILE A 290 -8.94 -7.32 -24.62
CA ILE A 290 -8.34 -6.25 -25.42
C ILE A 290 -8.85 -4.87 -25.01
N ARG A 291 -10.16 -4.72 -24.77
CA ARG A 291 -10.70 -3.41 -24.34
C ARG A 291 -10.18 -2.96 -22.98
N LEU A 292 -9.94 -3.91 -22.08
CA LEU A 292 -9.42 -3.64 -20.74
C LEU A 292 -7.93 -3.22 -20.76
N ASP A 293 -7.16 -3.84 -21.64
CA ASP A 293 -5.77 -3.40 -21.89
C ASP A 293 -5.37 -3.67 -23.35
N PRO A 294 -5.51 -2.68 -24.23
CA PRO A 294 -5.16 -2.82 -25.63
C PRO A 294 -3.65 -2.82 -25.92
N SER A 295 -2.82 -2.52 -24.94
CA SER A 295 -1.36 -2.49 -25.10
C SER A 295 -0.70 -3.87 -25.03
N ARG A 296 -1.42 -4.89 -24.59
CA ARG A 296 -0.92 -6.25 -24.46
C ARG A 296 -1.26 -7.11 -25.67
N SER A 297 -0.22 -7.68 -26.27
CA SER A 297 -0.33 -8.45 -27.52
C SER A 297 -0.97 -9.83 -27.36
N ASP A 298 -1.03 -10.39 -26.14
CA ASP A 298 -1.49 -11.76 -25.86
C ASP A 298 -2.93 -12.01 -26.32
N ALA A 299 -3.89 -11.16 -25.96
CA ALA A 299 -5.29 -11.28 -26.35
C ALA A 299 -5.50 -11.07 -27.84
N HIS A 300 -4.79 -10.10 -28.47
CA HIS A 300 -4.79 -9.87 -29.91
C HIS A 300 -4.32 -11.11 -30.68
N TYR A 301 -3.21 -11.72 -30.21
CA TYR A 301 -2.68 -12.94 -30.83
C TYR A 301 -3.68 -14.09 -30.75
N ARG A 302 -4.33 -14.31 -29.59
CA ARG A 302 -5.34 -15.36 -29.39
C ARG A 302 -6.56 -15.09 -30.27
N LEU A 303 -7.03 -13.85 -30.36
CA LEU A 303 -8.17 -13.48 -31.20
C LEU A 303 -7.84 -13.67 -32.71
N ALA A 304 -6.64 -13.29 -33.15
CA ALA A 304 -6.20 -13.51 -34.53
C ALA A 304 -6.22 -14.99 -34.92
N ARG A 305 -5.72 -15.87 -34.03
CA ARG A 305 -5.76 -17.32 -34.26
C ARG A 305 -7.19 -17.85 -34.36
N LEU A 306 -8.06 -17.41 -33.46
CA LEU A 306 -9.46 -17.79 -33.45
C LEU A 306 -10.16 -17.34 -34.73
N LEU A 307 -10.00 -16.08 -35.13
CA LEU A 307 -10.60 -15.53 -36.35
C LEU A 307 -10.13 -16.26 -37.62
N ARG A 308 -8.86 -16.63 -37.69
CA ARG A 308 -8.32 -17.43 -38.80
C ARG A 308 -8.97 -18.80 -38.87
N SER A 309 -9.15 -19.49 -37.74
CA SER A 309 -9.83 -20.78 -37.71
C SER A 309 -11.30 -20.71 -38.14
N LEU A 310 -11.91 -19.52 -38.07
CA LEU A 310 -13.27 -19.22 -38.51
C LEU A 310 -13.37 -18.74 -39.99
N GLY A 311 -12.22 -18.65 -40.69
CA GLY A 311 -12.17 -18.12 -42.07
C GLY A 311 -12.30 -16.59 -42.15
N ARG A 312 -12.23 -15.87 -41.03
CA ARG A 312 -12.35 -14.40 -40.96
C ARG A 312 -10.98 -13.74 -41.18
N GLU A 313 -10.38 -14.00 -42.36
CA GLU A 313 -8.99 -13.67 -42.64
C GLU A 313 -8.67 -12.16 -42.52
N GLN A 314 -9.58 -11.27 -42.98
CA GLN A 314 -9.36 -9.83 -42.91
C GLN A 314 -9.26 -9.32 -41.46
N GLU A 315 -10.14 -9.79 -40.61
CA GLU A 315 -10.14 -9.43 -39.19
C GLU A 315 -8.92 -10.05 -38.48
N ALA A 316 -8.58 -11.29 -38.80
CA ALA A 316 -7.39 -11.94 -38.28
C ALA A 316 -6.11 -11.17 -38.64
N GLN A 317 -6.03 -10.70 -39.90
CA GLN A 317 -4.87 -9.91 -40.34
C GLN A 317 -4.76 -8.56 -39.61
N ALA A 318 -5.86 -7.88 -39.32
CA ALA A 318 -5.88 -6.64 -38.57
C ALA A 318 -5.31 -6.84 -37.15
N GLU A 319 -5.71 -7.94 -36.48
CA GLU A 319 -5.16 -8.28 -35.15
C GLU A 319 -3.67 -8.65 -35.22
N VAL A 320 -3.21 -9.34 -36.26
CA VAL A 320 -1.79 -9.65 -36.48
C VAL A 320 -0.96 -8.39 -36.67
N GLU A 321 -1.44 -7.42 -37.45
CA GLU A 321 -0.74 -6.13 -37.61
C GLU A 321 -0.65 -5.36 -36.28
N THR A 322 -1.70 -5.43 -35.45
CA THR A 322 -1.67 -4.84 -34.11
C THR A 322 -0.60 -5.53 -33.23
N VAL A 323 -0.52 -6.86 -33.26
CA VAL A 323 0.54 -7.60 -32.53
C VAL A 323 1.94 -7.16 -32.98
N LYS A 324 2.17 -7.04 -34.29
CA LYS A 324 3.46 -6.58 -34.84
C LYS A 324 3.81 -5.16 -34.37
N LYS A 325 2.81 -4.26 -34.41
CA LYS A 325 2.98 -2.89 -33.95
C LYS A 325 3.37 -2.83 -32.48
N LEU A 326 2.62 -3.52 -31.62
CA LEU A 326 2.92 -3.57 -30.18
C LEU A 326 4.31 -4.18 -29.90
N ALA A 327 4.71 -5.22 -30.63
CA ALA A 327 6.03 -5.81 -30.52
C ALA A 327 7.17 -4.85 -30.95
N ALA A 328 6.90 -3.98 -31.94
CA ALA A 328 7.86 -2.97 -32.39
C ALA A 328 7.99 -1.79 -31.41
N GLU A 329 6.91 -1.47 -30.70
CA GLU A 329 6.88 -0.40 -29.69
C GLU A 329 7.45 -0.85 -28.32
N THR A 330 7.54 -2.15 -28.07
CA THR A 330 8.18 -2.69 -26.85
C THR A 330 9.67 -2.84 -27.09
N PRO A 331 10.55 -2.03 -26.49
CA PRO A 331 11.98 -2.21 -26.68
C PRO A 331 12.39 -3.61 -26.20
N PRO A 332 13.32 -4.30 -26.89
CA PRO A 332 13.84 -5.57 -26.41
C PRO A 332 14.43 -5.37 -25.00
N PRO A 333 14.27 -6.34 -24.09
CA PRO A 333 14.88 -6.24 -22.77
C PRO A 333 16.35 -5.89 -22.95
N ALA A 334 16.80 -4.85 -22.25
CA ALA A 334 18.19 -4.42 -22.31
C ALA A 334 19.07 -5.64 -22.02
N LEU A 335 19.87 -6.07 -23.02
CA LEU A 335 20.85 -7.13 -22.82
C LEU A 335 21.78 -6.66 -21.69
N VAL A 336 21.61 -7.23 -20.51
CA VAL A 336 22.57 -7.05 -19.41
C VAL A 336 23.89 -7.56 -19.94
N ARG A 337 24.79 -6.66 -20.35
CA ARG A 337 26.18 -7.03 -20.67
C ARG A 337 26.78 -7.55 -19.37
N LEU A 338 26.94 -8.86 -19.29
CA LEU A 338 27.76 -9.46 -18.25
C LEU A 338 29.14 -8.76 -18.27
N PRO A 339 29.64 -8.27 -17.13
CA PRO A 339 30.97 -7.69 -17.10
C PRO A 339 31.97 -8.73 -17.63
N GLY A 340 32.74 -8.32 -18.64
CA GLY A 340 33.70 -9.19 -19.33
C GLY A 340 34.61 -9.85 -18.32
N ARG A 341 34.79 -11.16 -18.42
CA ARG A 341 35.87 -11.90 -17.73
C ARG A 341 37.20 -11.25 -18.12
N PRO A 342 38.11 -10.95 -17.20
CA PRO A 342 39.45 -10.62 -17.55
C PRO A 342 40.07 -11.84 -18.26
N HIS A 343 40.66 -11.62 -19.43
CA HIS A 343 41.45 -12.63 -20.11
C HIS A 343 42.73 -12.97 -19.31
N PRO A 344 43.20 -14.21 -19.34
CA PRO A 344 44.37 -14.69 -18.58
C PRO A 344 45.68 -14.01 -18.97
#